data_8a2b7eb2c39581b8c3f8157191726faf
#
_entry.id   8a2b7eb2c39581b8c3f8157191726faf
#
_cell.length_a   1.000
_cell.length_b   1.000
_cell.length_c   1.000
_cell.angle_alpha   90.00
_cell.angle_beta   90.00
_cell.angle_gamma   90.00
#
_symmetry.space_group_name_H-M   'P 1'
#
loop_
_entity.id
_entity.type
_entity.pdbx_description
1 polymer ?
#
loop_
_entity_poly.entity_id
_entity_poly.type
_entity_poly.pdbx_seq_one_letter_code
_entity_poly.pdbx_strand_id
1 'polypeptide(L)'
;MFKHPLVNFVYFLGFSISILMINNFYEGLPYFFILFITILFNRRSIQGVINQLKPIFYYFPIMLIFYLLFSFYLTDNSIKEILSEAFFGFIKIILMIGVMSLFFESTHTENFINIFRSMWFRTKLKWKWPENIFLFLSITLRFYPTVESNWNSLLNTRRSLGLKSGFTHFEKLKIAAKILPALILYQLHLADDIANAMELRGYGRKFPRGITHLIDFRLIHLAQITLILFGYWGIDLIVSI
;
A
#
# COMPACT_ATOMS: atom_id res chain seq x y z
N MET A 1 8.15 15.95 2.67
CA MET A 1 7.81 15.22 1.45
C MET A 1 6.84 16.03 0.61
N PHE A 2 6.58 15.67 -0.64
CA PHE A 2 5.72 16.47 -1.53
C PHE A 2 4.30 16.59 -0.96
N LYS A 3 3.70 17.78 -1.08
CA LYS A 3 2.33 18.02 -0.58
C LYS A 3 1.26 17.26 -1.39
N HIS A 4 1.58 16.93 -2.66
CA HIS A 4 0.63 16.26 -3.55
C HIS A 4 0.85 14.75 -3.53
N PRO A 5 -0.17 13.95 -3.16
CA PRO A 5 -0.03 12.50 -2.99
C PRO A 5 0.36 11.76 -4.27
N LEU A 6 -0.03 12.28 -5.45
CA LEU A 6 0.32 11.68 -6.74
C LEU A 6 1.83 11.83 -7.04
N VAL A 7 2.42 12.96 -6.68
CA VAL A 7 3.87 13.20 -6.83
C VAL A 7 4.63 12.23 -5.92
N ASN A 8 4.15 12.03 -4.68
CA ASN A 8 4.71 11.03 -3.77
C ASN A 8 4.62 9.62 -4.38
N PHE A 9 3.47 9.26 -4.95
CA PHE A 9 3.29 7.94 -5.56
C PHE A 9 4.27 7.69 -6.70
N VAL A 10 4.42 8.67 -7.62
CA VAL A 10 5.36 8.56 -8.74
C VAL A 10 6.82 8.49 -8.24
N TYR A 11 7.15 9.24 -7.20
CA TYR A 11 8.48 9.19 -6.59
C TYR A 11 8.81 7.78 -6.06
N PHE A 12 7.93 7.21 -5.25
CA PHE A 12 8.18 5.88 -4.65
C PHE A 12 8.10 4.75 -5.68
N LEU A 13 7.19 4.85 -6.64
CA LEU A 13 7.04 3.87 -7.70
C LEU A 13 8.25 3.92 -8.66
N GLY A 14 8.68 5.13 -9.04
CA GLY A 14 9.88 5.32 -9.85
C GLY A 14 11.13 4.73 -9.17
N PHE A 15 11.30 5.01 -7.88
CA PHE A 15 12.38 4.40 -7.09
C PHE A 15 12.35 2.87 -7.10
N SER A 16 11.16 2.28 -6.92
CA SER A 16 11.01 0.82 -6.91
C SER A 16 11.31 0.19 -8.27
N ILE A 17 10.91 0.85 -9.37
CA ILE A 17 11.18 0.38 -10.73
C ILE A 17 12.68 0.49 -11.03
N SER A 18 13.30 1.64 -10.72
CA SER A 18 14.74 1.83 -10.95
C SER A 18 15.58 0.80 -10.20
N ILE A 19 15.27 0.49 -8.93
CA ILE A 19 15.98 -0.55 -8.17
C ILE A 19 15.88 -1.93 -8.84
N LEU A 20 14.74 -2.27 -9.46
CA LEU A 20 14.61 -3.55 -10.17
C LEU A 20 15.57 -3.66 -11.36
N MET A 21 15.86 -2.54 -12.03
CA MET A 21 16.72 -2.51 -13.21
C MET A 21 18.22 -2.62 -12.88
N ILE A 22 18.61 -2.46 -11.62
CA ILE A 22 20.01 -2.52 -11.19
C ILE A 22 20.53 -3.97 -11.28
N ASN A 23 21.72 -4.15 -11.82
CA ASN A 23 22.36 -5.47 -11.94
C ASN A 23 23.58 -5.62 -11.01
N ASN A 24 24.26 -4.53 -10.64
CA ASN A 24 25.48 -4.56 -9.85
C ASN A 24 25.31 -3.89 -8.48
N PHE A 25 26.09 -4.34 -7.51
CA PHE A 25 26.05 -3.77 -6.15
C PHE A 25 26.39 -2.27 -6.12
N TYR A 26 27.36 -1.83 -6.92
CA TYR A 26 27.77 -0.42 -6.98
C TYR A 26 26.64 0.49 -7.49
N GLU A 27 25.82 -0.02 -8.38
CA GLU A 27 24.63 0.66 -8.91
C GLU A 27 23.57 0.91 -7.84
N GLY A 28 23.54 0.11 -6.78
CA GLY A 28 22.62 0.25 -5.64
C GLY A 28 22.97 1.38 -4.67
N LEU A 29 24.24 1.86 -4.64
CA LEU A 29 24.70 2.85 -3.66
C LEU A 29 23.91 4.18 -3.73
N PRO A 30 23.66 4.81 -4.90
CA PRO A 30 22.87 6.05 -4.98
C PRO A 30 21.47 5.89 -4.38
N TYR A 31 20.84 4.76 -4.60
CA TYR A 31 19.48 4.47 -4.08
C TYR A 31 19.48 4.30 -2.57
N PHE A 32 20.54 3.76 -2.01
CA PHE A 32 20.71 3.69 -0.56
C PHE A 32 20.81 5.11 0.04
N PHE A 33 21.55 6.02 -0.58
CA PHE A 33 21.62 7.42 -0.16
C PHE A 33 20.29 8.14 -0.30
N ILE A 34 19.55 7.93 -1.39
CA ILE A 34 18.23 8.52 -1.59
C ILE A 34 17.26 8.02 -0.50
N LEU A 35 17.26 6.72 -0.20
CA LEU A 35 16.44 6.17 0.87
C LEU A 35 16.83 6.75 2.23
N PHE A 36 18.12 6.84 2.53
CA PHE A 36 18.60 7.43 3.76
C PHE A 36 18.17 8.88 3.93
N ILE A 37 18.30 9.70 2.88
CA ILE A 37 17.83 11.09 2.86
C ILE A 37 16.32 11.15 3.08
N THR A 38 15.52 10.31 2.40
CA THR A 38 14.06 10.30 2.58
C THR A 38 13.65 9.92 3.99
N ILE A 39 14.35 8.99 4.64
CA ILE A 39 14.13 8.63 6.05
C ILE A 39 14.45 9.83 6.96
N LEU A 40 15.56 10.52 6.73
CA LEU A 40 15.95 11.71 7.52
C LEU A 40 14.88 12.80 7.47
N PHE A 41 14.30 13.04 6.29
CA PHE A 41 13.21 14.02 6.13
C PHE A 41 11.90 13.55 6.77
N ASN A 42 11.72 12.24 6.98
CA ASN A 42 10.48 11.67 7.46
C ASN A 42 10.66 10.86 8.76
N ARG A 43 11.35 11.44 9.73
CA ARG A 43 11.74 10.80 11.01
C ARG A 43 10.58 10.16 11.76
N ARG A 44 9.35 10.66 11.62
CA ARG A 44 8.15 10.10 12.27
C ARG A 44 7.79 8.69 11.78
N SER A 45 8.19 8.34 10.58
CA SER A 45 7.86 7.05 9.95
C SER A 45 8.89 5.94 10.21
N ILE A 46 9.99 6.23 10.94
CA ILE A 46 11.09 5.25 11.14
C ILE A 46 10.59 3.99 11.85
N GLN A 47 9.76 4.13 12.88
CA GLN A 47 9.20 2.98 13.60
C GLN A 47 8.33 2.09 12.71
N GLY A 48 7.51 2.70 11.82
CA GLY A 48 6.71 1.98 10.83
C GLY A 48 7.59 1.18 9.87
N VAL A 49 8.64 1.81 9.34
CA VAL A 49 9.62 1.16 8.44
C VAL A 49 10.30 -0.02 9.13
N ILE A 50 10.80 0.14 10.36
CA ILE A 50 11.47 -0.92 11.12
C ILE A 50 10.50 -2.09 11.37
N ASN A 51 9.25 -1.81 11.75
CA ASN A 51 8.25 -2.85 11.99
C ASN A 51 7.90 -3.64 10.73
N GLN A 52 7.91 -3.00 9.56
CA GLN A 52 7.66 -3.67 8.28
C GLN A 52 8.88 -4.43 7.76
N LEU A 53 10.10 -4.00 8.10
CA LEU A 53 11.33 -4.71 7.75
C LEU A 53 11.59 -5.93 8.66
N LYS A 54 11.13 -5.91 9.91
CA LYS A 54 11.36 -6.98 10.89
C LYS A 54 10.96 -8.38 10.40
N PRO A 55 9.78 -8.63 9.80
CA PRO A 55 9.42 -9.95 9.29
C PRO A 55 10.33 -10.41 8.15
N ILE A 56 10.89 -9.51 7.35
CA ILE A 56 11.77 -9.85 6.23
C ILE A 56 13.05 -10.50 6.75
N PHE A 57 13.65 -9.93 7.80
CA PHE A 57 14.84 -10.51 8.44
C PHE A 57 14.56 -11.90 9.03
N TYR A 58 13.34 -12.16 9.47
CA TYR A 58 12.95 -13.47 9.97
C TYR A 58 12.78 -14.51 8.85
N TYR A 59 12.21 -14.11 7.70
CA TYR A 59 12.01 -15.02 6.56
C TYR A 59 13.23 -15.15 5.65
N PHE A 60 14.18 -14.24 5.73
CA PHE A 60 15.38 -14.23 4.88
C PHE A 60 16.19 -15.54 4.93
N PRO A 61 16.51 -16.13 6.09
CA PRO A 61 17.28 -17.37 6.13
C PRO A 61 16.59 -18.51 5.38
N ILE A 62 15.26 -18.60 5.51
CA ILE A 62 14.44 -19.61 4.84
C ILE A 62 14.47 -19.38 3.33
N MET A 63 14.27 -18.15 2.88
CA MET A 63 14.32 -17.76 1.47
C MET A 63 15.71 -18.02 0.86
N LEU A 64 16.78 -17.76 1.61
CA LEU A 64 18.15 -18.00 1.19
C LEU A 64 18.41 -19.50 1.00
N ILE A 65 17.95 -20.36 1.91
CA ILE A 65 18.08 -21.81 1.79
C ILE A 65 17.37 -22.30 0.52
N PHE A 66 16.14 -21.85 0.27
CA PHE A 66 15.40 -22.23 -0.94
C PHE A 66 16.12 -21.74 -2.20
N TYR A 67 16.61 -20.49 -2.20
CA TYR A 67 17.35 -19.95 -3.34
C TYR A 67 18.62 -20.74 -3.63
N LEU A 68 19.41 -21.10 -2.61
CA LEU A 68 20.62 -21.92 -2.75
C LEU A 68 20.31 -23.32 -3.30
N LEU A 69 19.24 -23.98 -2.79
CA LEU A 69 18.84 -25.30 -3.27
C LEU A 69 18.43 -25.26 -4.74
N PHE A 70 17.60 -24.30 -5.14
CA PHE A 70 17.16 -24.18 -6.55
C PHE A 70 18.29 -23.76 -7.47
N SER A 71 19.14 -22.81 -7.06
CA SER A 71 20.26 -22.35 -7.86
C SER A 71 21.30 -23.43 -8.06
N PHE A 72 21.60 -24.24 -7.03
CA PHE A 72 22.52 -25.36 -7.15
C PHE A 72 22.03 -26.45 -8.13
N TYR A 73 20.70 -26.60 -8.24
CA TYR A 73 20.11 -27.60 -9.16
C TYR A 73 20.00 -27.09 -10.61
N LEU A 74 19.82 -25.77 -10.80
CA LEU A 74 19.50 -25.17 -12.10
C LEU A 74 20.71 -24.48 -12.77
N THR A 75 21.77 -24.14 -12.02
CA THR A 75 22.87 -23.31 -12.51
C THR A 75 24.22 -23.92 -12.15
N ASP A 76 25.13 -23.96 -13.10
CA ASP A 76 26.53 -24.42 -12.90
C ASP A 76 27.45 -23.34 -12.28
N ASN A 77 26.88 -22.31 -11.68
CA ASN A 77 27.61 -21.18 -11.09
C ASN A 77 28.33 -21.59 -9.79
N SER A 78 29.42 -20.92 -9.48
CA SER A 78 30.14 -21.10 -8.22
C SER A 78 29.24 -20.71 -7.02
N ILE A 79 29.35 -21.45 -5.90
CA ILE A 79 28.62 -21.15 -4.66
C ILE A 79 28.82 -19.70 -4.19
N LYS A 80 30.01 -19.11 -4.44
CA LYS A 80 30.30 -17.72 -4.09
C LYS A 80 29.48 -16.74 -4.94
N GLU A 81 29.30 -17.01 -6.21
CA GLU A 81 28.48 -16.18 -7.12
C GLU A 81 27.01 -16.26 -6.73
N ILE A 82 26.50 -17.47 -6.51
CA ILE A 82 25.12 -17.69 -6.08
C ILE A 82 24.83 -16.94 -4.74
N LEU A 83 25.78 -16.99 -3.79
CA LEU A 83 25.63 -16.32 -2.51
C LEU A 83 25.65 -14.78 -2.66
N SER A 84 26.52 -14.25 -3.53
CA SER A 84 26.59 -12.81 -3.79
C SER A 84 25.32 -12.29 -4.48
N GLU A 85 24.77 -13.03 -5.43
CA GLU A 85 23.49 -12.71 -6.07
C GLU A 85 22.32 -12.75 -5.10
N ALA A 86 22.26 -13.78 -4.23
CA ALA A 86 21.24 -13.89 -3.19
C ALA A 86 21.29 -12.70 -2.22
N PHE A 87 22.47 -12.31 -1.77
CA PHE A 87 22.67 -11.19 -0.87
C PHE A 87 22.30 -9.86 -1.52
N PHE A 88 22.66 -9.67 -2.78
CA PHE A 88 22.31 -8.50 -3.56
C PHE A 88 20.78 -8.40 -3.78
N GLY A 89 20.14 -9.52 -4.15
CA GLY A 89 18.69 -9.60 -4.25
C GLY A 89 17.98 -9.24 -2.93
N PHE A 90 18.53 -9.66 -1.81
CA PHE A 90 18.02 -9.31 -0.49
C PHE A 90 18.12 -7.81 -0.19
N ILE A 91 19.24 -7.17 -0.52
CA ILE A 91 19.39 -5.71 -0.38
C ILE A 91 18.36 -4.98 -1.24
N LYS A 92 18.11 -5.40 -2.48
CA LYS A 92 17.07 -4.82 -3.33
C LYS A 92 15.70 -4.89 -2.66
N ILE A 93 15.33 -6.06 -2.11
CA ILE A 93 14.06 -6.26 -1.42
C ILE A 93 13.94 -5.32 -0.20
N ILE A 94 15.01 -5.19 0.61
CA ILE A 94 15.02 -4.28 1.77
C ILE A 94 14.80 -2.83 1.32
N LEU A 95 15.49 -2.39 0.26
CA LEU A 95 15.36 -1.03 -0.26
C LEU A 95 13.94 -0.77 -0.79
N MET A 96 13.38 -1.71 -1.56
CA MET A 96 12.02 -1.60 -2.09
C MET A 96 10.97 -1.52 -0.97
N ILE A 97 11.06 -2.41 0.00
CA ILE A 97 10.09 -2.45 1.10
C ILE A 97 10.28 -1.24 2.02
N GLY A 98 11.52 -0.81 2.25
CA GLY A 98 11.81 0.41 3.02
C GLY A 98 11.16 1.64 2.40
N VAL A 99 11.26 1.81 1.09
CA VAL A 99 10.64 2.93 0.36
C VAL A 99 9.13 2.82 0.32
N MET A 100 8.59 1.62 0.06
CA MET A 100 7.13 1.40 0.08
C MET A 100 6.53 1.64 1.47
N SER A 101 7.23 1.25 2.52
CA SER A 101 6.83 1.55 3.90
C SER A 101 6.72 3.06 4.15
N LEU A 102 7.70 3.84 3.69
CA LEU A 102 7.66 5.31 3.77
C LEU A 102 6.47 5.89 3.02
N PHE A 103 6.11 5.32 1.87
CA PHE A 103 4.95 5.75 1.11
C PHE A 103 3.66 5.53 1.90
N PHE A 104 3.44 4.34 2.45
CA PHE A 104 2.24 4.03 3.24
C PHE A 104 2.11 4.91 4.48
N GLU A 105 3.22 5.21 5.16
CA GLU A 105 3.21 6.11 6.31
C GLU A 105 2.97 7.58 5.92
N SER A 106 3.44 8.01 4.75
CA SER A 106 3.33 9.41 4.31
C SER A 106 2.02 9.73 3.60
N THR A 107 1.28 8.73 3.13
CA THR A 107 0.11 8.94 2.28
C THR A 107 -1.11 8.22 2.84
N HIS A 108 -2.12 8.98 3.25
CA HIS A 108 -3.40 8.41 3.67
C HIS A 108 -4.13 7.79 2.47
N THR A 109 -4.63 6.57 2.64
CA THR A 109 -5.33 5.79 1.60
C THR A 109 -6.53 6.54 1.00
N GLU A 110 -7.26 7.31 1.81
CA GLU A 110 -8.39 8.12 1.34
C GLU A 110 -7.95 9.20 0.34
N ASN A 111 -6.81 9.86 0.59
CA ASN A 111 -6.27 10.88 -0.31
C ASN A 111 -5.88 10.28 -1.66
N PHE A 112 -5.39 9.05 -1.67
CA PHE A 112 -5.02 8.33 -2.88
C PHE A 112 -6.24 8.09 -3.79
N ILE A 113 -7.35 7.61 -3.23
CA ILE A 113 -8.60 7.41 -3.98
C ILE A 113 -9.18 8.74 -4.46
N ASN A 114 -9.15 9.78 -3.62
CA ASN A 114 -9.64 11.11 -3.98
C ASN A 114 -8.87 11.73 -5.15
N ILE A 115 -7.58 11.40 -5.32
CA ILE A 115 -6.80 11.86 -6.47
C ILE A 115 -7.30 11.23 -7.76
N PHE A 116 -7.41 9.90 -7.81
CA PHE A 116 -7.89 9.20 -9.01
C PHE A 116 -9.31 9.64 -9.36
N ARG A 117 -10.16 9.82 -8.37
CA ARG A 117 -11.50 10.36 -8.57
C ARG A 117 -11.47 11.78 -9.11
N SER A 118 -10.58 12.65 -8.60
CA SER A 118 -10.42 14.04 -9.09
C SER A 118 -9.89 14.08 -10.51
N MET A 119 -8.96 13.20 -10.86
CA MET A 119 -8.46 13.06 -12.24
C MET A 119 -9.58 12.59 -13.18
N TRP A 120 -10.33 11.57 -12.76
CA TRP A 120 -11.48 11.08 -13.54
C TRP A 120 -12.53 12.17 -13.77
N PHE A 121 -12.88 12.92 -12.74
CA PHE A 121 -13.86 14.00 -12.83
C PHE A 121 -13.46 15.08 -13.85
N ARG A 122 -12.15 15.36 -13.99
CA ARG A 122 -11.63 16.33 -14.96
C ARG A 122 -11.77 15.88 -16.42
N THR A 123 -11.81 14.58 -16.69
CA THR A 123 -12.01 14.07 -18.06
C THR A 123 -13.41 14.35 -18.58
N LYS A 124 -14.36 14.76 -17.72
CA LYS A 124 -15.78 14.98 -18.02
C LYS A 124 -16.48 13.81 -18.73
N LEU A 125 -15.86 12.63 -18.70
CA LEU A 125 -16.45 11.42 -19.26
C LEU A 125 -17.65 10.99 -18.40
N LYS A 126 -18.81 10.77 -19.06
CA LYS A 126 -20.04 10.37 -18.38
C LYS A 126 -20.16 8.84 -18.23
N TRP A 127 -19.06 8.15 -17.99
CA TRP A 127 -19.08 6.70 -17.75
C TRP A 127 -19.51 6.40 -16.32
N LYS A 128 -20.57 5.61 -16.17
CA LYS A 128 -21.12 5.24 -14.85
C LYS A 128 -20.23 4.25 -14.09
N TRP A 129 -19.52 3.36 -14.80
CA TRP A 129 -18.76 2.28 -14.19
C TRP A 129 -17.60 2.78 -13.31
N PRO A 130 -16.66 3.65 -13.75
CA PRO A 130 -15.60 4.16 -12.89
C PRO A 130 -16.15 4.98 -11.72
N GLU A 131 -17.19 5.77 -11.93
CA GLU A 131 -17.80 6.52 -10.84
C GLU A 131 -18.41 5.62 -9.76
N ASN A 132 -19.01 4.49 -10.16
CA ASN A 132 -19.52 3.51 -9.20
C ASN A 132 -18.39 2.84 -8.43
N ILE A 133 -17.25 2.53 -9.06
CA ILE A 133 -16.06 1.98 -8.37
C ILE A 133 -15.52 2.98 -7.37
N PHE A 134 -15.34 4.25 -7.77
CA PHE A 134 -14.86 5.27 -6.83
C PHE A 134 -15.80 5.50 -5.66
N LEU A 135 -17.12 5.46 -5.92
CA LEU A 135 -18.12 5.51 -4.86
C LEU A 135 -17.97 4.32 -3.91
N PHE A 136 -17.93 3.11 -4.46
CA PHE A 136 -17.79 1.88 -3.68
C PHE A 136 -16.53 1.94 -2.80
N LEU A 137 -15.37 2.27 -3.38
CA LEU A 137 -14.12 2.38 -2.63
C LEU A 137 -14.20 3.47 -1.54
N SER A 138 -14.77 4.62 -1.85
CA SER A 138 -14.91 5.72 -0.89
C SER A 138 -15.81 5.34 0.29
N ILE A 139 -16.93 4.66 0.03
CA ILE A 139 -17.84 4.17 1.07
C ILE A 139 -17.15 3.09 1.89
N THR A 140 -16.52 2.11 1.24
CA THR A 140 -15.81 1.00 1.91
C THR A 140 -14.75 1.51 2.88
N LEU A 141 -13.88 2.43 2.45
CA LEU A 141 -12.83 2.98 3.31
C LEU A 141 -13.40 3.78 4.49
N ARG A 142 -14.49 4.51 4.26
CA ARG A 142 -15.15 5.29 5.32
C ARG A 142 -15.77 4.39 6.38
N PHE A 143 -16.36 3.26 5.99
CA PHE A 143 -17.06 2.37 6.91
C PHE A 143 -16.16 1.25 7.45
N TYR A 144 -14.96 1.05 6.90
CA TYR A 144 -14.01 0.06 7.41
C TYR A 144 -13.75 0.18 8.92
N PRO A 145 -13.44 1.37 9.48
CA PRO A 145 -13.23 1.50 10.92
C PRO A 145 -14.48 1.16 11.75
N THR A 146 -15.68 1.41 11.21
CA THR A 146 -16.95 1.06 11.88
C THR A 146 -17.14 -0.45 11.95
N VAL A 147 -16.84 -1.17 10.85
CA VAL A 147 -16.92 -2.63 10.81
C VAL A 147 -15.92 -3.25 11.78
N GLU A 148 -14.69 -2.73 11.83
CA GLU A 148 -13.64 -3.18 12.76
C GLU A 148 -14.05 -2.93 14.22
N SER A 149 -14.61 -1.77 14.51
CA SER A 149 -15.14 -1.43 15.85
C SER A 149 -16.27 -2.37 16.28
N ASN A 150 -17.22 -2.64 15.38
CA ASN A 150 -18.32 -3.57 15.63
C ASN A 150 -17.82 -4.99 15.90
N TRP A 151 -16.83 -5.45 15.11
CA TRP A 151 -16.17 -6.73 15.33
C TRP A 151 -15.53 -6.81 16.72
N ASN A 152 -14.76 -5.81 17.09
CA ASN A 152 -14.11 -5.74 18.40
C ASN A 152 -15.11 -5.68 19.54
N SER A 153 -16.22 -4.95 19.37
CA SER A 153 -17.32 -4.88 20.34
C SER A 153 -17.97 -6.25 20.56
N LEU A 154 -18.25 -6.99 19.48
CA LEU A 154 -18.79 -8.35 19.56
C LEU A 154 -17.85 -9.32 20.30
N LEU A 155 -16.54 -9.22 20.03
CA LEU A 155 -15.54 -10.01 20.73
C LEU A 155 -15.46 -9.65 22.22
N ASN A 156 -15.52 -8.37 22.56
CA ASN A 156 -15.47 -7.89 23.94
C ASN A 156 -16.73 -8.29 24.72
N THR A 157 -17.92 -8.13 24.13
CA THR A 157 -19.18 -8.60 24.72
C THR A 157 -19.11 -10.09 25.04
N ARG A 158 -18.60 -10.88 24.12
CA ARG A 158 -18.40 -12.32 24.33
C ARG A 158 -17.45 -12.63 25.49
N ARG A 159 -16.36 -11.86 25.62
CA ARG A 159 -15.42 -12.00 26.75
C ARG A 159 -16.08 -11.63 28.06
N SER A 160 -16.86 -10.56 28.10
CA SER A 160 -17.59 -10.11 29.30
C SER A 160 -18.63 -11.13 29.77
N LEU A 161 -19.21 -11.93 28.86
CA LEU A 161 -20.13 -13.02 29.17
C LEU A 161 -19.42 -14.29 29.66
N GLY A 162 -18.11 -14.27 29.91
CA GLY A 162 -17.34 -15.40 30.40
C GLY A 162 -17.16 -16.53 29.35
N LEU A 163 -17.53 -16.29 28.08
CA LEU A 163 -17.34 -17.26 27.03
C LEU A 163 -15.86 -17.33 26.67
N LYS A 164 -15.26 -18.52 26.73
CA LYS A 164 -13.83 -18.75 26.44
C LYS A 164 -13.44 -18.11 25.11
N SER A 165 -12.49 -17.17 25.15
CA SER A 165 -11.77 -16.75 23.95
C SER A 165 -10.80 -17.87 23.61
N GLY A 166 -10.99 -18.52 22.46
CA GLY A 166 -10.17 -19.65 22.03
C GLY A 166 -8.67 -19.35 22.10
N PHE A 167 -7.93 -20.21 22.78
CA PHE A 167 -6.47 -20.10 22.91
C PHE A 167 -5.78 -20.61 21.64
N THR A 168 -6.41 -21.56 20.94
CA THR A 168 -5.89 -22.19 19.74
C THR A 168 -6.36 -21.45 18.48
N HIS A 169 -5.54 -21.41 17.43
CA HIS A 169 -5.91 -20.78 16.15
C HIS A 169 -7.23 -21.33 15.57
N PHE A 170 -7.45 -22.65 15.71
CA PHE A 170 -8.67 -23.31 15.25
C PHE A 170 -9.91 -22.86 16.04
N GLU A 171 -9.79 -22.68 17.36
CA GLU A 171 -10.90 -22.17 18.18
C GLU A 171 -11.25 -20.72 17.84
N LYS A 172 -10.25 -19.87 17.57
CA LYS A 172 -10.47 -18.50 17.10
C LYS A 172 -11.24 -18.49 15.78
N LEU A 173 -10.88 -19.38 14.86
CA LEU A 173 -11.57 -19.52 13.57
C LEU A 173 -13.02 -19.97 13.74
N LYS A 174 -13.28 -20.93 14.63
CA LYS A 174 -14.64 -21.39 14.97
C LYS A 174 -15.48 -20.29 15.62
N ILE A 175 -14.89 -19.46 16.46
CA ILE A 175 -15.54 -18.31 17.07
C ILE A 175 -15.89 -17.28 16.00
N ALA A 176 -14.93 -16.95 15.12
CA ALA A 176 -15.14 -16.04 14.01
C ALA A 176 -16.30 -16.53 13.13
N ALA A 177 -16.32 -17.81 12.75
CA ALA A 177 -17.39 -18.39 11.93
C ALA A 177 -18.78 -18.29 12.58
N LYS A 178 -18.87 -18.33 13.91
CA LYS A 178 -20.15 -18.16 14.62
C LYS A 178 -20.61 -16.71 14.72
N ILE A 179 -19.68 -15.75 14.76
CA ILE A 179 -19.99 -14.30 14.90
C ILE A 179 -20.27 -13.68 13.54
N LEU A 180 -19.59 -14.16 12.49
CA LEU A 180 -19.62 -13.60 11.15
C LEU A 180 -21.04 -13.40 10.59
N PRO A 181 -21.99 -14.39 10.70
CA PRO A 181 -23.34 -14.23 10.18
C PRO A 181 -24.09 -13.05 10.82
N ALA A 182 -23.98 -12.90 12.15
CA ALA A 182 -24.62 -11.81 12.86
C ALA A 182 -24.02 -10.44 12.46
N LEU A 183 -22.70 -10.38 12.28
CA LEU A 183 -22.03 -9.18 11.80
C LEU A 183 -22.47 -8.82 10.38
N ILE A 184 -22.56 -9.80 9.49
CA ILE A 184 -22.99 -9.57 8.08
C ILE A 184 -24.43 -9.06 8.04
N LEU A 185 -25.34 -9.67 8.78
CA LEU A 185 -26.74 -9.21 8.85
C LEU A 185 -26.83 -7.77 9.35
N TYR A 186 -26.09 -7.43 10.41
CA TYR A 186 -26.03 -6.06 10.93
C TYR A 186 -25.50 -5.08 9.88
N GLN A 187 -24.43 -5.46 9.14
CA GLN A 187 -23.86 -4.60 8.10
C GLN A 187 -24.80 -4.44 6.90
N LEU A 188 -25.59 -5.47 6.55
CA LEU A 188 -26.62 -5.37 5.50
C LEU A 188 -27.70 -4.36 5.86
N HIS A 189 -28.23 -4.40 7.08
CA HIS A 189 -29.20 -3.39 7.54
C HIS A 189 -28.61 -1.98 7.52
N LEU A 190 -27.37 -1.82 7.98
CA LEU A 190 -26.68 -0.53 7.93
C LEU A 190 -26.49 -0.05 6.47
N ALA A 191 -26.18 -0.96 5.54
CA ALA A 191 -26.05 -0.60 4.12
C ALA A 191 -27.38 -0.14 3.52
N ASP A 192 -28.51 -0.77 3.87
CA ASP A 192 -29.84 -0.35 3.44
C ASP A 192 -30.19 1.04 3.99
N ASP A 193 -29.91 1.31 5.26
CA ASP A 193 -30.13 2.61 5.88
C ASP A 193 -29.32 3.72 5.19
N ILE A 194 -28.05 3.43 4.85
CA ILE A 194 -27.18 4.36 4.13
C ILE A 194 -27.71 4.58 2.72
N ALA A 195 -28.13 3.53 2.00
CA ALA A 195 -28.67 3.63 0.64
C ALA A 195 -29.92 4.51 0.63
N ASN A 196 -30.86 4.27 1.55
CA ASN A 196 -32.07 5.07 1.71
C ASN A 196 -31.74 6.54 2.02
N ALA A 197 -30.80 6.79 2.94
CA ALA A 197 -30.37 8.15 3.28
C ALA A 197 -29.72 8.88 2.09
N MET A 198 -28.98 8.16 1.25
CA MET A 198 -28.37 8.71 0.05
C MET A 198 -29.43 9.04 -1.01
N GLU A 199 -30.43 8.18 -1.19
CA GLU A 199 -31.53 8.39 -2.13
C GLU A 199 -32.38 9.60 -1.72
N LEU A 200 -32.73 9.74 -0.43
CA LEU A 200 -33.47 10.88 0.10
C LEU A 200 -32.72 12.20 -0.09
N ARG A 201 -31.39 12.17 -0.03
CA ARG A 201 -30.54 13.35 -0.33
C ARG A 201 -30.37 13.61 -1.84
N GLY A 202 -31.03 12.83 -2.71
CA GLY A 202 -30.96 12.96 -4.16
C GLY A 202 -29.62 12.55 -4.77
N TYR A 203 -28.85 11.69 -4.06
CA TYR A 203 -27.58 11.22 -4.55
C TYR A 203 -27.73 10.40 -5.83
N GLY A 204 -26.92 10.68 -6.85
CA GLY A 204 -26.96 9.95 -8.12
C GLY A 204 -27.94 10.50 -9.17
N ARG A 205 -28.74 11.53 -8.87
CA ARG A 205 -29.65 12.17 -9.85
C ARG A 205 -28.91 12.91 -10.96
N LYS A 206 -27.69 13.41 -10.67
CA LYS A 206 -26.86 14.13 -11.65
C LYS A 206 -25.57 13.38 -11.93
N PHE A 207 -25.13 13.32 -13.19
CA PHE A 207 -23.84 12.80 -13.63
C PHE A 207 -23.09 13.86 -14.42
N PRO A 208 -21.75 14.01 -14.22
CA PRO A 208 -20.91 13.36 -13.22
C PRO A 208 -21.29 13.75 -11.78
N ARG A 209 -21.08 12.83 -10.83
CA ARG A 209 -21.39 13.09 -9.42
C ARG A 209 -20.40 14.12 -8.83
N GLY A 210 -20.91 15.06 -8.04
CA GLY A 210 -20.08 16.07 -7.37
C GLY A 210 -19.02 15.45 -6.44
N ILE A 211 -17.86 16.10 -6.34
CA ILE A 211 -16.77 15.72 -5.44
C ILE A 211 -16.63 16.81 -4.38
N THR A 212 -16.67 16.42 -3.10
CA THR A 212 -16.57 17.36 -1.97
C THR A 212 -15.14 17.86 -1.77
N HIS A 213 -14.13 16.99 -1.98
CA HIS A 213 -12.71 17.29 -1.81
C HIS A 213 -11.97 17.08 -3.14
N LEU A 214 -12.02 18.11 -4.00
CA LEU A 214 -11.23 18.12 -5.24
C LEU A 214 -9.76 18.38 -4.90
N ILE A 215 -8.91 17.46 -5.30
CA ILE A 215 -7.46 17.65 -5.22
C ILE A 215 -7.01 18.28 -6.54
N ASP A 216 -6.58 19.54 -6.46
CA ASP A 216 -6.16 20.28 -7.65
C ASP A 216 -4.79 19.83 -8.15
N PHE A 217 -4.77 19.32 -9.36
CA PHE A 217 -3.54 19.03 -10.09
C PHE A 217 -3.12 20.25 -10.88
N ARG A 218 -2.03 20.89 -10.46
CA ARG A 218 -1.45 22.09 -11.12
C ARG A 218 -0.26 21.70 -11.99
N LEU A 219 0.09 22.55 -12.93
CA LEU A 219 1.27 22.37 -13.80
C LEU A 219 2.58 22.16 -13.02
N ILE A 220 2.68 22.75 -11.82
CA ILE A 220 3.84 22.56 -10.95
C ILE A 220 4.01 21.09 -10.52
N HIS A 221 2.91 20.34 -10.34
CA HIS A 221 2.98 18.92 -9.99
C HIS A 221 3.43 18.06 -11.17
N LEU A 222 3.06 18.49 -12.39
CA LEU A 222 3.53 17.84 -13.62
C LEU A 222 5.03 18.08 -13.79
N ALA A 223 5.52 19.30 -13.57
CA ALA A 223 6.94 19.60 -13.57
C ALA A 223 7.72 18.82 -12.51
N GLN A 224 7.15 18.63 -11.31
CA GLN A 224 7.75 17.78 -10.27
C GLN A 224 7.84 16.32 -10.70
N ILE A 225 6.79 15.77 -11.31
CA ILE A 225 6.76 14.38 -11.80
C ILE A 225 7.82 14.19 -12.90
N THR A 226 7.88 15.08 -13.88
CA THR A 226 8.88 15.00 -14.95
C THR A 226 10.30 15.09 -14.40
N LEU A 227 10.56 15.99 -13.45
CA LEU A 227 11.87 16.14 -12.81
C LEU A 227 12.27 14.86 -12.04
N ILE A 228 11.34 14.23 -11.35
CA ILE A 228 11.57 12.96 -10.62
C ILE A 228 11.93 11.84 -11.60
N LEU A 229 11.15 11.68 -12.68
CA LEU A 229 11.39 10.66 -13.69
C LEU A 229 12.73 10.86 -14.42
N PHE A 230 13.06 12.11 -14.79
CA PHE A 230 14.36 12.44 -15.35
C PHE A 230 15.50 12.20 -14.34
N GLY A 231 15.26 12.45 -13.06
CA GLY A 231 16.24 12.19 -12.00
C GLY A 231 16.58 10.69 -11.91
N TYR A 232 15.59 9.81 -11.89
CA TYR A 232 15.83 8.36 -11.88
C TYR A 232 16.48 7.88 -13.16
N TRP A 233 15.99 8.32 -14.31
CA TRP A 233 16.58 7.98 -15.60
C TRP A 233 18.04 8.46 -15.71
N GLY A 234 18.36 9.66 -15.20
CA GLY A 234 19.74 10.17 -15.16
C GLY A 234 20.65 9.37 -14.24
N ILE A 235 20.15 8.90 -13.09
CA ILE A 235 20.90 8.03 -12.18
C ILE A 235 21.19 6.69 -12.88
N ASP A 236 20.17 6.08 -13.49
CA ASP A 236 20.33 4.80 -14.21
C ASP A 236 21.35 4.93 -15.35
N LEU A 237 21.37 6.05 -16.07
CA LEU A 237 22.32 6.33 -17.15
C LEU A 237 23.77 6.50 -16.63
N ILE A 238 23.96 7.23 -15.52
CA ILE A 238 25.28 7.46 -14.92
C ILE A 238 25.87 6.16 -14.38
N VAL A 239 25.02 5.30 -13.87
CA VAL A 239 25.38 4.07 -13.20
C VAL A 239 25.60 2.92 -14.19
N SER A 240 24.99 2.99 -15.39
CA SER A 240 25.17 2.02 -16.47
C SER A 240 26.41 2.24 -17.34
N ILE A 241 27.13 3.37 -17.14
CA ILE A 241 28.43 3.70 -17.76
C ILE A 241 29.56 3.21 -16.89
#